data_65312dae35dc32db8b8a9f464760de08
#
_entry.id   65312dae35dc32db8b8a9f464760de08
#
_cell.length_a   1.000
_cell.length_b   1.000
_cell.length_c   1.000
_cell.angle_alpha   90.00
_cell.angle_beta   90.00
_cell.angle_gamma   90.00
#
_symmetry.space_group_name_H-M   'P 1'
#
loop_
_entity.id
_entity.type
_entity.pdbx_description
1 polymer ?
#
loop_
_entity_poly.entity_id
_entity_poly.type
_entity_poly.pdbx_seq_one_letter_code
_entity_poly.pdbx_strand_id
1 'polypeptide(L)'
;MSPSNNNRNTGRQPETPQRVANAAEQMRNTAAHGNFRGYVPQQTGSQQPMGRNAPMQPGNRAAGYGNPMYMQQTQPPAYHAVPQAAGGQRGFGVPAVQQKPKKKHRVWLYLLLALLIIGMIAGGTYYGIKLSKEAEARKIISDKVTPYDNLYCPGVYVDGIHLGGMTPEQAMNSVQSQINQSHTAWSVQLTYQGTVVANIDSALLNMNVDQNELNSLMNEAWKQGHDGTQEERYRQMEALEKTPYTAYTAKPSSDTSQIDSLLASLKQQIDVQAQDAQVLAFDVTRAYPFVFSEEVTGLNLDTEPLKTQLYQMVSTMTSGTVELVPEVIRPQQTVAELEKHYALRATATTPIDKHSTDDRNNNIRRCFQLISGTVVQPGKSFSFNKTVGPRTMENGFYPAIEYINDEHVEGIGGGACQASTTVYQAAVCAGLEITSRRPHSDSVSYADYGKDATVYMGGKQIDLVFRNNTDEPIYITAEVLTDPSNNKRLMTKVCIYGADLGNTRYTLETETVETLPSIMNPVYVKDKESEAKAKDGCVVNSYRMTYTDGVLTNREFLFKDTYNPKPEKIYDPSLAT
;
A
#
# COMPACT_ATOMS: atom_id res chain seq x y z
N MET A 1 -17.44 33.14 -55.01
CA MET A 1 -16.87 31.83 -55.37
C MET A 1 -15.98 31.39 -54.24
N SER A 2 -16.45 30.52 -53.39
CA SER A 2 -15.78 30.06 -52.14
C SER A 2 -14.84 28.90 -52.47
N PRO A 3 -13.70 28.73 -51.75
CA PRO A 3 -12.98 27.49 -51.73
C PRO A 3 -13.35 26.69 -50.45
N SER A 4 -13.58 25.43 -50.67
CA SER A 4 -13.95 24.41 -49.72
C SER A 4 -12.83 24.09 -48.74
N ASN A 5 -13.19 24.06 -47.48
CA ASN A 5 -12.37 23.65 -46.36
C ASN A 5 -12.45 22.12 -46.21
N ASN A 6 -11.34 21.40 -46.30
CA ASN A 6 -11.25 19.97 -46.08
C ASN A 6 -10.40 19.71 -44.83
N ASN A 7 -11.05 19.66 -43.70
CA ASN A 7 -10.44 19.37 -42.40
C ASN A 7 -10.56 17.85 -42.17
N ARG A 8 -9.49 17.09 -42.37
CA ARG A 8 -9.41 15.67 -41.97
C ARG A 8 -8.90 15.57 -40.54
N ASN A 9 -9.84 15.41 -39.64
CA ASN A 9 -9.59 15.07 -38.25
C ASN A 9 -9.28 13.56 -38.15
N THR A 10 -8.01 13.18 -37.95
CA THR A 10 -7.62 11.80 -37.66
C THR A 10 -7.65 11.58 -36.15
N GLY A 11 -8.81 11.18 -35.64
CA GLY A 11 -8.98 10.72 -34.30
C GLY A 11 -8.21 9.42 -34.06
N ARG A 12 -7.24 9.43 -33.15
CA ARG A 12 -6.66 8.20 -32.58
C ARG A 12 -7.67 7.59 -31.63
N GLN A 13 -8.08 6.35 -31.91
CA GLN A 13 -8.81 5.52 -30.96
C GLN A 13 -7.85 5.01 -29.86
N PRO A 14 -8.29 4.85 -28.62
CA PRO A 14 -7.47 4.27 -27.56
C PRO A 14 -7.17 2.79 -27.86
N GLU A 15 -5.92 2.41 -27.67
CA GLU A 15 -5.45 1.04 -27.88
C GLU A 15 -6.02 0.09 -26.81
N THR A 16 -6.50 -1.07 -27.22
CA THR A 16 -7.05 -2.08 -26.33
C THR A 16 -5.94 -2.83 -25.57
N PRO A 17 -6.18 -3.35 -24.35
CA PRO A 17 -5.18 -4.02 -23.51
C PRO A 17 -4.45 -5.20 -24.18
N GLN A 18 -5.05 -5.80 -25.19
CA GLN A 18 -4.50 -6.95 -25.92
C GLN A 18 -3.35 -6.59 -26.88
N ARG A 19 -3.27 -5.34 -27.33
CA ARG A 19 -2.15 -4.87 -28.16
C ARG A 19 -0.89 -4.59 -27.35
N VAL A 20 -1.08 -4.18 -26.08
CA VAL A 20 0.05 -3.93 -25.16
C VAL A 20 0.68 -5.25 -24.71
N ALA A 21 -0.11 -6.29 -24.50
CA ALA A 21 0.39 -7.63 -24.14
C ALA A 21 1.24 -8.24 -25.26
N ASN A 22 0.83 -8.10 -26.52
CA ASN A 22 1.57 -8.63 -27.66
C ASN A 22 2.89 -7.87 -27.96
N ALA A 23 2.96 -6.57 -27.63
CA ALA A 23 4.19 -5.79 -27.73
C ALA A 23 5.22 -6.19 -26.66
N ALA A 24 4.76 -6.49 -25.43
CA ALA A 24 5.61 -6.95 -24.35
C ALA A 24 6.20 -8.35 -24.61
N GLU A 25 5.46 -9.23 -25.27
CA GLU A 25 5.92 -10.58 -25.64
C GLU A 25 6.91 -10.55 -26.80
N GLN A 26 6.77 -9.66 -27.78
CA GLN A 26 7.76 -9.44 -28.83
C GLN A 26 9.07 -8.85 -28.28
N MET A 27 9.04 -8.01 -27.26
CA MET A 27 10.25 -7.47 -26.64
C MET A 27 11.01 -8.52 -25.80
N ARG A 28 10.34 -9.47 -25.19
CA ARG A 28 10.99 -10.59 -24.47
C ARG A 28 11.77 -11.51 -25.41
N ASN A 29 11.29 -11.72 -26.61
CA ASN A 29 11.94 -12.60 -27.60
C ASN A 29 13.13 -11.94 -28.32
N THR A 30 13.22 -10.60 -28.32
CA THR A 30 14.35 -9.86 -28.91
C THR A 30 15.51 -9.68 -27.92
N ALA A 31 15.26 -9.77 -26.61
CA ALA A 31 16.28 -9.65 -25.56
C ALA A 31 17.12 -10.94 -25.36
N ALA A 32 16.72 -12.07 -25.95
CA ALA A 32 17.39 -13.36 -25.78
C ALA A 32 18.64 -13.57 -26.64
N HIS A 33 18.98 -12.68 -27.56
CA HIS A 33 20.12 -12.83 -28.49
C HIS A 33 21.06 -11.61 -28.60
N GLY A 34 21.20 -10.84 -27.53
CA GLY A 34 22.18 -9.75 -27.47
C GLY A 34 23.15 -9.94 -26.30
N ASN A 35 24.42 -10.31 -26.61
CA ASN A 35 25.50 -10.33 -25.65
C ASN A 35 25.76 -8.93 -25.08
N PHE A 36 25.12 -8.57 -23.97
CA PHE A 36 25.46 -7.39 -23.17
C PHE A 36 26.23 -7.83 -21.92
N ARG A 37 27.52 -7.49 -21.89
CA ARG A 37 28.30 -7.53 -20.64
C ARG A 37 27.83 -6.37 -19.76
N GLY A 38 26.77 -6.58 -19.01
CA GLY A 38 26.36 -5.73 -17.90
C GLY A 38 27.12 -6.17 -16.63
N TYR A 39 27.77 -5.23 -16.00
CA TYR A 39 28.45 -5.41 -14.71
C TYR A 39 27.39 -5.55 -13.63
N VAL A 40 27.30 -6.72 -13.02
CA VAL A 40 26.51 -7.00 -11.83
C VAL A 40 27.40 -6.80 -10.60
N PRO A 41 27.03 -5.97 -9.61
CA PRO A 41 27.78 -5.92 -8.35
C PRO A 41 27.56 -7.20 -7.57
N GLN A 42 28.65 -7.94 -7.29
CA GLN A 42 28.63 -9.05 -6.35
C GLN A 42 28.38 -8.55 -4.93
N GLN A 43 27.38 -9.10 -4.29
CA GLN A 43 27.23 -9.04 -2.83
C GLN A 43 28.30 -9.92 -2.20
N THR A 44 29.22 -9.30 -1.52
CA THR A 44 30.15 -10.00 -0.61
C THR A 44 29.48 -10.16 0.74
N GLY A 45 29.17 -11.39 1.09
CA GLY A 45 28.81 -11.78 2.44
C GLY A 45 29.99 -11.59 3.39
N SER A 46 29.75 -11.02 4.54
CA SER A 46 30.69 -11.06 5.65
C SER A 46 30.02 -11.63 6.90
N GLN A 47 30.74 -12.58 7.43
CA GLN A 47 30.51 -13.42 8.60
C GLN A 47 30.31 -12.64 9.88
N GLN A 48 29.51 -13.23 10.76
CA GLN A 48 29.46 -12.88 12.20
C GLN A 48 30.76 -13.24 12.91
N PRO A 49 31.02 -12.65 14.08
CA PRO A 49 31.44 -13.46 15.22
C PRO A 49 30.58 -13.25 16.48
N MET A 50 30.46 -14.34 17.21
CA MET A 50 29.87 -14.51 18.54
C MET A 50 30.60 -13.74 19.64
N GLY A 51 29.86 -13.48 20.74
CA GLY A 51 30.51 -13.28 22.04
C GLY A 51 29.66 -12.59 23.10
N ARG A 52 28.92 -13.35 23.89
CA ARG A 52 28.73 -13.40 25.36
C ARG A 52 28.68 -12.11 26.18
N ASN A 53 27.64 -11.92 26.94
CA ASN A 53 27.45 -12.00 28.41
C ASN A 53 26.38 -11.03 28.91
N ALA A 54 25.37 -11.58 29.61
CA ALA A 54 24.53 -10.92 30.61
C ALA A 54 25.36 -10.79 31.93
N PRO A 55 24.90 -10.26 33.09
CA PRO A 55 23.60 -9.72 33.47
C PRO A 55 23.66 -8.41 34.31
N MET A 56 22.56 -7.82 34.70
CA MET A 56 22.18 -7.37 36.06
C MET A 56 21.00 -6.38 36.07
N GLN A 57 19.99 -6.74 36.84
CA GLN A 57 19.05 -5.86 37.50
C GLN A 57 19.72 -5.22 38.77
N PRO A 58 19.09 -4.34 39.60
CA PRO A 58 17.70 -3.93 39.75
C PRO A 58 17.49 -2.43 40.12
N GLY A 59 16.25 -2.01 40.33
CA GLY A 59 15.98 -0.80 41.13
C GLY A 59 14.69 -0.05 40.80
N ASN A 60 13.65 -0.42 41.43
CA ASN A 60 12.73 0.18 42.40
C ASN A 60 12.14 1.59 42.22
N ARG A 61 10.83 1.60 42.50
CA ARG A 61 9.92 2.64 43.11
C ARG A 61 9.08 3.42 42.10
N ALA A 62 7.81 3.64 42.31
CA ALA A 62 6.77 3.34 43.31
C ALA A 62 5.55 4.21 42.98
N ALA A 63 4.39 3.78 43.46
CA ALA A 63 3.14 4.51 43.71
C ALA A 63 2.25 4.80 42.47
N GLY A 64 0.95 4.56 42.46
CA GLY A 64 0.01 4.21 43.50
C GLY A 64 -1.41 4.36 43.01
N TYR A 65 -2.30 3.68 43.72
CA TYR A 65 -3.75 3.88 43.83
C TYR A 65 -4.71 3.40 42.75
N GLY A 66 -5.60 2.50 43.19
CA GLY A 66 -6.95 2.31 42.73
C GLY A 66 -7.47 0.89 42.81
N ASN A 67 -7.96 0.48 43.97
CA ASN A 67 -8.60 -0.80 44.23
C ASN A 67 -10.06 -0.79 43.71
N PRO A 68 -10.58 -1.86 43.14
CA PRO A 68 -12.02 -2.07 43.02
C PRO A 68 -12.54 -2.99 44.12
N MET A 69 -13.68 -2.61 44.66
CA MET A 69 -14.47 -3.31 45.67
C MET A 69 -14.91 -4.70 45.21
N TYR A 70 -14.65 -5.66 46.11
CA TYR A 70 -15.31 -6.96 46.17
C TYR A 70 -16.74 -6.81 46.69
N MET A 71 -17.73 -7.35 46.01
CA MET A 71 -19.03 -7.66 46.58
C MET A 71 -19.05 -9.12 47.06
N GLN A 72 -19.16 -9.28 48.34
CA GLN A 72 -19.35 -10.52 49.05
C GLN A 72 -20.78 -11.03 48.91
N GLN A 73 -20.91 -12.31 48.63
CA GLN A 73 -22.14 -13.10 48.80
C GLN A 73 -22.44 -13.27 50.28
N THR A 74 -23.66 -12.96 50.69
CA THR A 74 -24.19 -13.34 51.98
C THR A 74 -25.23 -14.45 51.81
N GLN A 75 -24.97 -15.58 52.42
CA GLN A 75 -25.93 -16.66 52.67
C GLN A 75 -26.90 -16.29 53.80
N PRO A 76 -28.14 -16.79 53.79
CA PRO A 76 -29.11 -16.59 54.87
C PRO A 76 -28.90 -17.61 56.00
N PRO A 77 -29.22 -17.24 57.26
CA PRO A 77 -29.01 -18.10 58.41
C PRO A 77 -30.18 -19.08 58.66
N ALA A 78 -29.79 -20.22 59.16
CA ALA A 78 -30.64 -21.29 59.62
C ALA A 78 -31.37 -20.94 60.94
N TYR A 79 -32.60 -21.38 61.08
CA TYR A 79 -33.33 -21.33 62.31
C TYR A 79 -33.16 -22.65 63.05
N HIS A 80 -32.73 -22.56 64.34
CA HIS A 80 -32.75 -23.62 65.33
C HIS A 80 -33.98 -23.57 66.22
N ALA A 81 -34.54 -24.70 66.31
CA ALA A 81 -35.18 -25.43 67.44
C ALA A 81 -35.47 -24.74 68.80
N VAL A 82 -36.62 -25.06 69.19
CA VAL A 82 -37.31 -25.12 70.46
C VAL A 82 -36.41 -25.41 71.69
N PRO A 83 -36.81 -24.93 72.84
CA PRO A 83 -37.11 -25.93 73.87
C PRO A 83 -38.36 -25.67 74.76
N GLN A 84 -38.88 -26.79 75.19
CA GLN A 84 -39.86 -27.00 76.30
C GLN A 84 -39.44 -26.36 77.62
N ALA A 85 -40.42 -26.09 78.41
CA ALA A 85 -40.50 -26.37 79.90
C ALA A 85 -41.91 -25.98 80.34
N ALA A 86 -42.72 -26.87 80.87
CA ALA A 86 -42.74 -27.59 82.17
C ALA A 86 -43.22 -26.72 83.28
N GLY A 87 -44.13 -27.27 83.97
CA GLY A 87 -44.48 -26.98 85.40
C GLY A 87 -45.79 -26.25 85.56
N GLY A 88 -46.69 -26.65 86.29
CA GLY A 88 -46.81 -27.59 87.37
C GLY A 88 -47.87 -27.12 88.35
N GLN A 89 -48.60 -28.05 88.74
CA GLN A 89 -49.07 -28.28 90.12
C GLN A 89 -50.35 -27.62 90.60
N ARG A 90 -51.26 -28.57 90.96
CA ARG A 90 -51.96 -28.73 92.26
C ARG A 90 -53.12 -27.76 92.52
N GLY A 91 -54.25 -28.16 92.96
CA GLY A 91 -54.70 -29.33 93.71
C GLY A 91 -56.00 -29.01 94.41
N PHE A 92 -56.63 -30.06 94.92
CA PHE A 92 -57.65 -30.15 96.00
C PHE A 92 -59.06 -29.60 95.69
N GLY A 93 -60.12 -30.28 95.92
CA GLY A 93 -60.52 -31.31 96.86
C GLY A 93 -62.01 -31.55 96.75
N VAL A 94 -62.37 -32.64 97.09
CA VAL A 94 -63.63 -33.38 97.28
C VAL A 94 -64.55 -32.70 98.27
N PRO A 95 -65.85 -33.03 98.50
CA PRO A 95 -66.51 -34.33 98.26
C PRO A 95 -67.99 -34.30 97.79
N ALA A 96 -68.43 -35.50 97.61
CA ALA A 96 -69.74 -35.98 97.26
C ALA A 96 -70.93 -35.59 98.14
N VAL A 97 -72.08 -35.54 97.52
CA VAL A 97 -73.34 -35.99 98.11
C VAL A 97 -74.20 -36.66 97.04
N GLN A 98 -74.59 -37.91 97.40
CA GLN A 98 -75.56 -38.72 96.66
C GLN A 98 -76.96 -38.19 96.82
N GLN A 99 -77.74 -38.27 95.76
CA GLN A 99 -79.16 -38.64 95.82
C GLN A 99 -79.67 -39.29 94.55
N LYS A 100 -80.35 -40.43 94.70
CA LYS A 100 -81.00 -41.31 93.66
C LYS A 100 -82.48 -40.88 93.37
N PRO A 101 -83.20 -41.55 92.53
CA PRO A 101 -83.49 -41.24 91.13
C PRO A 101 -85.00 -40.98 90.91
N LYS A 102 -85.28 -40.29 89.77
CA LYS A 102 -86.68 -40.36 89.20
C LYS A 102 -86.69 -40.61 87.74
N LYS A 103 -87.31 -41.69 87.31
CA LYS A 103 -87.56 -42.16 85.93
C LYS A 103 -88.30 -41.14 85.15
N LYS A 104 -87.71 -40.62 84.02
CA LYS A 104 -88.41 -40.13 82.87
C LYS A 104 -87.57 -40.47 81.63
N HIS A 105 -87.64 -41.75 81.16
CA HIS A 105 -86.69 -42.29 80.20
C HIS A 105 -87.30 -42.65 78.81
N ARG A 106 -88.32 -42.06 78.32
CA ARG A 106 -88.75 -42.40 76.96
C ARG A 106 -88.74 -41.24 75.99
N VAL A 107 -88.85 -40.02 76.43
CA VAL A 107 -88.81 -38.83 75.54
C VAL A 107 -87.42 -38.52 74.99
N TRP A 108 -86.37 -38.67 75.83
CA TRP A 108 -84.96 -38.38 75.47
C TRP A 108 -84.43 -39.40 74.44
N LEU A 109 -84.90 -40.66 74.44
CA LEU A 109 -84.47 -41.66 73.46
C LEU A 109 -85.03 -41.34 72.09
N TYR A 110 -86.19 -40.78 71.96
CA TYR A 110 -86.77 -40.32 70.69
C TYR A 110 -86.12 -39.05 70.19
N LEU A 111 -85.68 -38.13 71.07
CA LEU A 111 -84.91 -36.96 70.76
C LEU A 111 -83.52 -37.32 70.26
N LEU A 112 -82.82 -38.27 70.86
CA LEU A 112 -81.58 -38.82 70.41
C LEU A 112 -81.69 -39.52 69.05
N LEU A 113 -82.73 -40.31 68.85
CA LEU A 113 -83.01 -40.95 67.55
C LEU A 113 -83.34 -39.95 66.50
N ALA A 114 -84.10 -38.90 66.83
CA ALA A 114 -84.43 -37.80 65.88
C ALA A 114 -83.11 -36.99 65.53
N LEU A 115 -82.24 -36.72 66.54
CA LEU A 115 -80.96 -36.06 66.27
C LEU A 115 -79.99 -36.94 65.41
N LEU A 116 -80.02 -38.29 65.66
CA LEU A 116 -79.30 -39.24 64.80
C LEU A 116 -79.80 -39.30 63.40
N ILE A 117 -81.17 -39.29 63.19
CA ILE A 117 -81.74 -39.22 61.87
C ILE A 117 -81.46 -37.90 61.19
N ILE A 118 -81.61 -36.77 61.92
CA ILE A 118 -81.23 -35.44 61.40
C ILE A 118 -79.74 -35.39 61.05
N GLY A 119 -78.83 -35.96 61.94
CA GLY A 119 -77.44 -36.08 61.64
C GLY A 119 -77.12 -36.95 60.42
N MET A 120 -77.85 -38.08 60.23
CA MET A 120 -77.68 -38.92 59.07
C MET A 120 -78.21 -38.24 57.81
N ILE A 121 -79.33 -37.51 57.87
CA ILE A 121 -79.84 -36.72 56.71
C ILE A 121 -78.93 -35.57 56.42
N ALA A 122 -78.48 -34.81 57.45
CA ALA A 122 -77.51 -33.72 57.27
C ALA A 122 -76.13 -34.20 56.73
N GLY A 123 -75.64 -35.35 57.31
CA GLY A 123 -74.42 -36.01 56.83
C GLY A 123 -74.57 -36.54 55.38
N GLY A 124 -75.76 -37.18 55.07
CA GLY A 124 -76.08 -37.68 53.74
C GLY A 124 -76.19 -36.55 52.69
N THR A 125 -76.90 -35.45 53.05
CA THR A 125 -77.00 -34.27 52.16
C THR A 125 -75.64 -33.56 52.05
N TYR A 126 -74.87 -33.40 53.07
CA TYR A 126 -73.56 -32.86 53.03
C TYR A 126 -72.64 -33.71 52.12
N TYR A 127 -72.66 -35.03 52.29
CA TYR A 127 -71.89 -35.97 51.53
C TYR A 127 -72.34 -35.99 50.07
N GLY A 128 -73.70 -35.94 49.81
CA GLY A 128 -74.28 -35.81 48.45
C GLY A 128 -73.86 -34.49 47.73
N ILE A 129 -73.94 -33.36 48.47
CA ILE A 129 -73.49 -32.05 47.95
C ILE A 129 -71.99 -32.08 47.66
N LYS A 130 -71.19 -32.71 48.55
CA LYS A 130 -69.74 -32.85 48.32
C LYS A 130 -69.43 -33.68 47.08
N LEU A 131 -70.09 -34.85 46.92
CA LEU A 131 -69.92 -35.68 45.73
C LEU A 131 -70.37 -34.99 44.47
N SER A 132 -71.51 -34.23 44.49
CA SER A 132 -71.95 -33.43 43.35
C SER A 132 -70.93 -32.34 42.98
N LYS A 133 -70.39 -31.62 43.95
CA LYS A 133 -69.34 -30.61 43.69
C LYS A 133 -68.05 -31.23 43.16
N GLU A 134 -67.65 -32.39 43.69
CA GLU A 134 -66.50 -33.13 43.17
C GLU A 134 -66.73 -33.63 41.76
N ALA A 135 -67.94 -34.11 41.43
CA ALA A 135 -68.30 -34.53 40.08
C ALA A 135 -68.32 -33.34 39.10
N GLU A 136 -68.86 -32.20 39.54
CA GLU A 136 -68.87 -30.96 38.76
C GLU A 136 -67.43 -30.43 38.55
N ALA A 137 -66.61 -30.42 39.57
CA ALA A 137 -65.18 -30.06 39.46
C ALA A 137 -64.43 -30.99 38.49
N ARG A 138 -64.63 -32.32 38.61
CA ARG A 138 -64.05 -33.29 37.67
C ARG A 138 -64.51 -33.07 36.25
N LYS A 139 -65.78 -32.71 36.03
CA LYS A 139 -66.30 -32.40 34.73
C LYS A 139 -65.65 -31.15 34.13
N ILE A 140 -65.55 -30.06 34.91
CA ILE A 140 -64.85 -28.84 34.51
C ILE A 140 -63.39 -29.14 34.10
N ILE A 141 -62.70 -29.94 34.91
CA ILE A 141 -61.33 -30.37 34.65
C ILE A 141 -61.28 -31.19 33.35
N SER A 142 -62.14 -32.19 33.21
CA SER A 142 -62.20 -33.04 32.01
C SER A 142 -62.52 -32.24 30.75
N ASP A 143 -63.55 -31.38 30.80
CA ASP A 143 -63.98 -30.56 29.67
C ASP A 143 -62.85 -29.61 29.20
N LYS A 144 -61.98 -29.18 30.10
CA LYS A 144 -60.81 -28.32 29.78
C LYS A 144 -59.59 -29.11 29.29
N VAL A 145 -59.31 -30.29 29.85
CA VAL A 145 -58.11 -31.08 29.59
C VAL A 145 -58.26 -32.02 28.41
N THR A 146 -59.38 -32.76 28.32
CA THR A 146 -59.59 -33.81 27.30
C THR A 146 -59.45 -33.34 25.85
N PRO A 147 -59.89 -32.11 25.46
CA PRO A 147 -59.71 -31.62 24.09
C PRO A 147 -58.22 -31.54 23.65
N TYR A 148 -57.30 -31.49 24.60
CA TYR A 148 -55.86 -31.37 24.35
C TYR A 148 -55.09 -32.67 24.59
N ASP A 149 -55.72 -33.82 24.70
CA ASP A 149 -55.02 -35.11 24.90
C ASP A 149 -54.07 -35.45 23.71
N ASN A 150 -54.42 -35.01 22.52
CA ASN A 150 -53.59 -35.20 21.33
C ASN A 150 -53.14 -33.87 20.67
N LEU A 151 -53.31 -32.76 21.36
CA LEU A 151 -52.98 -31.43 20.86
C LEU A 151 -52.08 -30.70 21.89
N TYR A 152 -51.16 -29.87 21.46
CA TYR A 152 -50.43 -28.97 22.35
C TYR A 152 -51.39 -28.10 23.16
N CYS A 153 -51.10 -27.89 24.42
CA CYS A 153 -51.87 -27.02 25.30
C CYS A 153 -51.75 -25.54 24.90
N PRO A 154 -52.83 -24.73 25.08
CA PRO A 154 -52.73 -23.28 24.92
C PRO A 154 -51.62 -22.68 25.80
N GLY A 155 -50.96 -21.63 25.30
CA GLY A 155 -49.87 -20.96 26.01
C GLY A 155 -48.49 -21.61 25.84
N VAL A 156 -48.36 -22.60 24.93
CA VAL A 156 -47.06 -23.17 24.55
C VAL A 156 -46.57 -22.54 23.26
N TYR A 157 -45.34 -21.98 23.29
CA TYR A 157 -44.71 -21.32 22.17
C TYR A 157 -43.30 -21.88 21.92
N VAL A 158 -42.95 -22.08 20.64
CA VAL A 158 -41.59 -22.38 20.17
C VAL A 158 -41.27 -21.44 19.02
N ASP A 159 -40.14 -20.73 19.11
CA ASP A 159 -39.70 -19.69 18.17
C ASP A 159 -40.78 -18.63 17.85
N GLY A 160 -41.58 -18.30 18.88
CA GLY A 160 -42.69 -17.36 18.74
C GLY A 160 -43.96 -17.94 18.09
N ILE A 161 -43.95 -19.19 17.64
CA ILE A 161 -45.11 -19.90 17.10
C ILE A 161 -45.94 -20.43 18.27
N HIS A 162 -47.25 -20.05 18.29
CA HIS A 162 -48.21 -20.63 19.25
C HIS A 162 -48.59 -22.04 18.80
N LEU A 163 -48.19 -23.04 19.57
CA LEU A 163 -48.46 -24.46 19.26
C LEU A 163 -49.80 -24.94 19.73
N GLY A 164 -50.47 -24.23 20.67
CA GLY A 164 -51.74 -24.61 21.25
C GLY A 164 -52.82 -24.95 20.19
N GLY A 165 -53.41 -26.14 20.32
CA GLY A 165 -54.39 -26.66 19.39
C GLY A 165 -53.82 -27.38 18.17
N MET A 166 -52.48 -27.45 18.03
CA MET A 166 -51.83 -28.22 16.97
C MET A 166 -51.54 -29.66 17.43
N THR A 167 -51.61 -30.61 16.52
CA THR A 167 -51.03 -31.94 16.73
C THR A 167 -49.51 -31.88 16.78
N PRO A 168 -48.80 -32.85 17.38
CA PRO A 168 -47.36 -32.92 17.36
C PRO A 168 -46.74 -32.80 15.96
N GLU A 169 -47.37 -33.41 14.96
CA GLU A 169 -46.93 -33.34 13.56
C GLU A 169 -47.11 -31.94 12.97
N GLN A 170 -48.26 -31.29 13.20
CA GLN A 170 -48.52 -29.92 12.73
C GLN A 170 -47.55 -28.91 13.38
N ALA A 171 -47.34 -29.06 14.69
CA ALA A 171 -46.40 -28.22 15.44
C ALA A 171 -44.98 -28.37 14.92
N MET A 172 -44.50 -29.60 14.72
CA MET A 172 -43.18 -29.88 14.17
C MET A 172 -43.03 -29.28 12.76
N ASN A 173 -43.99 -29.47 11.88
CA ASN A 173 -43.96 -28.94 10.53
C ASN A 173 -43.95 -27.40 10.51
N SER A 174 -44.72 -26.77 11.41
CA SER A 174 -44.78 -25.31 11.53
C SER A 174 -43.43 -24.74 11.99
N VAL A 175 -42.82 -25.33 13.02
CA VAL A 175 -41.50 -24.91 13.53
C VAL A 175 -40.41 -25.15 12.49
N GLN A 176 -40.41 -26.34 11.86
CA GLN A 176 -39.44 -26.65 10.79
C GLN A 176 -39.57 -25.71 9.57
N SER A 177 -40.81 -25.35 9.19
CA SER A 177 -41.05 -24.39 8.11
C SER A 177 -40.51 -23.00 8.44
N GLN A 178 -40.73 -22.53 9.68
CA GLN A 178 -40.22 -21.25 10.15
C GLN A 178 -38.67 -21.22 10.15
N ILE A 179 -38.04 -22.29 10.63
CA ILE A 179 -36.60 -22.46 10.61
C ILE A 179 -36.06 -22.39 9.18
N ASN A 180 -36.66 -23.18 8.27
CA ASN A 180 -36.23 -23.21 6.87
C ASN A 180 -36.40 -21.85 6.19
N GLN A 181 -37.48 -21.13 6.48
CA GLN A 181 -37.72 -19.80 5.95
C GLN A 181 -36.67 -18.80 6.45
N SER A 182 -36.35 -18.83 7.75
CA SER A 182 -35.34 -17.93 8.31
C SER A 182 -33.91 -18.22 7.75
N HIS A 183 -33.59 -19.50 7.57
CA HIS A 183 -32.32 -19.91 6.96
C HIS A 183 -32.20 -19.46 5.50
N THR A 184 -33.26 -19.64 4.71
CA THR A 184 -33.30 -19.25 3.29
C THR A 184 -33.25 -17.73 3.12
N ALA A 185 -33.83 -16.97 4.04
CA ALA A 185 -33.82 -15.51 4.01
C ALA A 185 -32.50 -14.89 4.49
N TRP A 186 -31.68 -15.66 5.21
CA TRP A 186 -30.42 -15.15 5.74
C TRP A 186 -29.33 -15.15 4.66
N SER A 187 -28.64 -14.01 4.52
CA SER A 187 -27.45 -13.89 3.66
C SER A 187 -26.58 -12.72 4.08
N VAL A 188 -25.27 -12.84 3.82
CA VAL A 188 -24.30 -11.77 3.93
C VAL A 188 -23.63 -11.57 2.58
N GLN A 189 -23.69 -10.35 2.05
CA GLN A 189 -23.05 -9.97 0.79
C GLN A 189 -21.67 -9.41 1.08
N LEU A 190 -20.65 -9.91 0.39
CA LEU A 190 -19.32 -9.31 0.37
C LEU A 190 -19.21 -8.40 -0.84
N THR A 191 -18.83 -7.15 -0.62
CA THR A 191 -18.65 -6.16 -1.69
C THR A 191 -17.19 -5.70 -1.75
N TYR A 192 -16.74 -5.39 -2.95
CA TYR A 192 -15.45 -4.77 -3.21
C TYR A 192 -15.64 -3.65 -4.24
N GLN A 193 -15.26 -2.42 -3.87
CA GLN A 193 -15.47 -1.22 -4.68
C GLN A 193 -16.94 -1.07 -5.13
N GLY A 194 -17.88 -1.35 -4.21
CA GLY A 194 -19.32 -1.24 -4.45
C GLY A 194 -19.92 -2.37 -5.30
N THR A 195 -19.12 -3.36 -5.72
CA THR A 195 -19.60 -4.52 -6.49
C THR A 195 -19.68 -5.75 -5.59
N VAL A 196 -20.76 -6.50 -5.66
CA VAL A 196 -20.91 -7.78 -4.93
C VAL A 196 -19.94 -8.80 -5.55
N VAL A 197 -19.00 -9.28 -4.74
CA VAL A 197 -17.98 -10.27 -5.15
C VAL A 197 -18.28 -11.66 -4.63
N ALA A 198 -19.07 -11.80 -3.56
CA ALA A 198 -19.52 -13.07 -3.04
C ALA A 198 -20.77 -12.92 -2.17
N ASN A 199 -21.51 -14.02 -2.01
CA ASN A 199 -22.60 -14.17 -1.05
C ASN A 199 -22.26 -15.32 -0.10
N ILE A 200 -22.52 -15.11 1.18
CA ILE A 200 -22.47 -16.14 2.21
C ILE A 200 -23.92 -16.38 2.62
N ASP A 201 -24.43 -17.57 2.38
CA ASP A 201 -25.80 -17.98 2.70
C ASP A 201 -25.82 -19.33 3.44
N SER A 202 -27.02 -19.79 3.78
CA SER A 202 -27.21 -21.06 4.48
C SER A 202 -26.73 -22.28 3.68
N ALA A 203 -26.78 -22.20 2.34
CA ALA A 203 -26.35 -23.29 1.46
C ALA A 203 -24.81 -23.38 1.44
N LEU A 204 -24.11 -22.25 1.32
CA LEU A 204 -22.64 -22.20 1.37
C LEU A 204 -22.12 -22.76 2.70
N LEU A 205 -22.77 -22.44 3.81
CA LEU A 205 -22.33 -22.84 5.16
C LEU A 205 -22.88 -24.20 5.59
N ASN A 206 -23.59 -24.92 4.74
CA ASN A 206 -24.25 -26.19 5.09
C ASN A 206 -25.04 -26.09 6.42
N MET A 207 -25.79 -24.99 6.58
CA MET A 207 -26.52 -24.74 7.83
C MET A 207 -27.58 -25.81 8.05
N ASN A 208 -27.48 -26.50 9.17
CA ASN A 208 -28.41 -27.55 9.57
C ASN A 208 -28.83 -27.38 11.03
N VAL A 209 -30.10 -27.68 11.31
CA VAL A 209 -30.61 -27.81 12.67
C VAL A 209 -30.42 -29.25 13.12
N ASP A 210 -29.91 -29.45 14.32
CA ASP A 210 -29.83 -30.79 14.92
C ASP A 210 -31.25 -31.30 15.19
N GLN A 211 -31.68 -32.30 14.40
CA GLN A 211 -33.02 -32.90 14.49
C GLN A 211 -33.25 -33.57 15.85
N ASN A 212 -32.23 -34.08 16.50
CA ASN A 212 -32.36 -34.70 17.82
C ASN A 212 -32.64 -33.62 18.88
N GLU A 213 -31.94 -32.48 18.78
CA GLU A 213 -32.12 -31.33 19.67
C GLU A 213 -33.52 -30.72 19.46
N LEU A 214 -33.94 -30.53 18.19
CA LEU A 214 -35.29 -30.07 17.84
C LEU A 214 -36.36 -31.02 18.37
N ASN A 215 -36.19 -32.33 18.18
CA ASN A 215 -37.14 -33.33 18.70
C ASN A 215 -37.20 -33.30 20.23
N SER A 216 -36.07 -33.15 20.91
CA SER A 216 -36.00 -33.01 22.35
C SER A 216 -36.74 -31.77 22.86
N LEU A 217 -36.51 -30.60 22.20
CA LEU A 217 -37.19 -29.35 22.48
C LEU A 217 -38.73 -29.49 22.31
N MET A 218 -39.17 -30.07 21.20
CA MET A 218 -40.58 -30.29 20.92
C MET A 218 -41.25 -31.25 21.96
N ASN A 219 -40.48 -32.28 22.41
CA ASN A 219 -40.96 -33.18 23.44
C ASN A 219 -41.06 -32.46 24.81
N GLU A 220 -40.11 -31.58 25.15
CA GLU A 220 -40.21 -30.77 26.38
C GLU A 220 -41.37 -29.77 26.32
N ALA A 221 -41.61 -29.17 25.15
CA ALA A 221 -42.77 -28.32 24.91
C ALA A 221 -44.09 -29.11 25.00
N TRP A 222 -44.10 -30.37 24.51
CA TRP A 222 -45.25 -31.25 24.62
C TRP A 222 -45.62 -31.60 26.08
N LYS A 223 -44.65 -31.82 26.95
CA LYS A 223 -44.87 -32.12 28.38
C LYS A 223 -45.64 -31.01 29.10
N GLN A 224 -45.58 -29.78 28.59
CA GLN A 224 -46.27 -28.65 29.18
C GLN A 224 -47.81 -28.83 29.08
N GLY A 225 -48.42 -29.17 30.21
CA GLY A 225 -49.87 -29.46 30.31
C GLY A 225 -50.28 -30.91 30.06
N HIS A 226 -49.30 -31.83 29.78
CA HIS A 226 -49.56 -33.24 29.54
C HIS A 226 -49.10 -34.18 30.67
N ASP A 227 -48.22 -33.71 31.55
CA ASP A 227 -47.68 -34.55 32.62
C ASP A 227 -48.59 -34.65 33.85
N GLY A 228 -48.76 -35.88 34.36
CA GLY A 228 -49.49 -36.15 35.59
C GLY A 228 -50.97 -36.48 35.43
N THR A 229 -51.72 -36.34 36.51
CA THR A 229 -53.18 -36.58 36.59
C THR A 229 -53.96 -35.47 35.85
N GLN A 230 -55.25 -35.67 35.60
CA GLN A 230 -56.11 -34.65 34.96
C GLN A 230 -56.13 -33.35 35.80
N GLU A 231 -56.13 -33.44 37.15
CA GLU A 231 -56.09 -32.30 38.05
C GLU A 231 -54.75 -31.54 37.95
N GLU A 232 -53.64 -32.26 37.80
CA GLU A 232 -52.31 -31.67 37.62
C GLU A 232 -52.18 -31.00 36.26
N ARG A 233 -52.65 -31.65 35.23
CA ARG A 233 -52.70 -31.08 33.87
C ARG A 233 -53.57 -29.83 33.81
N TYR A 234 -54.75 -29.84 34.48
CA TYR A 234 -55.59 -28.64 34.56
C TYR A 234 -54.85 -27.44 35.18
N ARG A 235 -54.15 -27.67 36.30
CA ARG A 235 -53.37 -26.61 36.95
C ARG A 235 -52.23 -26.11 36.08
N GLN A 236 -51.57 -26.99 35.35
CA GLN A 236 -50.53 -26.62 34.39
C GLN A 236 -51.11 -25.76 33.29
N MET A 237 -52.27 -26.11 32.70
CA MET A 237 -52.92 -25.32 31.70
C MET A 237 -53.35 -23.93 32.19
N GLU A 238 -53.90 -23.84 33.43
CA GLU A 238 -54.18 -22.53 34.05
C GLU A 238 -52.92 -21.70 34.31
N ALA A 239 -51.81 -22.35 34.60
CA ALA A 239 -50.51 -21.67 34.74
C ALA A 239 -50.00 -21.15 33.40
N LEU A 240 -50.15 -21.94 32.30
CA LEU A 240 -49.76 -21.56 30.93
C LEU A 240 -50.58 -20.38 30.41
N GLU A 241 -51.87 -20.26 30.78
CA GLU A 241 -52.71 -19.10 30.45
C GLU A 241 -52.17 -17.79 31.07
N LYS A 242 -51.61 -17.86 32.26
CA LYS A 242 -51.04 -16.71 33.00
C LYS A 242 -49.60 -16.41 32.64
N THR A 243 -48.83 -17.48 32.43
CA THR A 243 -47.40 -17.41 32.13
C THR A 243 -47.09 -18.43 31.04
N PRO A 244 -47.10 -18.02 29.78
CA PRO A 244 -46.84 -18.91 28.65
C PRO A 244 -45.47 -19.55 28.72
N TYR A 245 -45.37 -20.81 28.35
CA TYR A 245 -44.11 -21.48 28.09
C TYR A 245 -43.56 -21.00 26.74
N THR A 246 -42.33 -20.52 26.74
CA THR A 246 -41.63 -20.07 25.53
C THR A 246 -40.26 -20.76 25.46
N ALA A 247 -40.04 -21.42 24.35
CA ALA A 247 -38.76 -22.03 24.03
C ALA A 247 -38.26 -21.56 22.66
N TYR A 248 -36.96 -21.67 22.49
CA TYR A 248 -36.30 -21.30 21.25
C TYR A 248 -35.46 -22.46 20.75
N THR A 249 -35.46 -22.70 19.46
CA THR A 249 -34.61 -23.69 18.83
C THR A 249 -33.13 -23.27 18.98
N ALA A 250 -32.26 -24.26 19.04
CA ALA A 250 -30.82 -24.01 19.02
C ALA A 250 -30.43 -23.36 17.69
N LYS A 251 -29.36 -22.56 17.74
CA LYS A 251 -28.79 -21.99 16.53
C LYS A 251 -28.28 -23.11 15.61
N PRO A 252 -28.42 -22.97 14.28
CA PRO A 252 -27.95 -23.99 13.37
C PRO A 252 -26.43 -24.19 13.48
N SER A 253 -26.00 -25.43 13.35
CA SER A 253 -24.58 -25.72 13.09
C SER A 253 -24.24 -25.19 11.68
N SER A 254 -23.05 -24.62 11.55
CA SER A 254 -22.56 -24.06 10.27
C SER A 254 -21.11 -24.46 10.05
N ASP A 255 -20.76 -24.72 8.79
CA ASP A 255 -19.37 -24.98 8.39
C ASP A 255 -18.66 -23.66 8.13
N THR A 256 -18.12 -23.04 9.17
CA THR A 256 -17.40 -21.78 9.08
C THR A 256 -16.07 -21.88 8.30
N SER A 257 -15.55 -23.10 8.04
CA SER A 257 -14.36 -23.30 7.22
C SER A 257 -14.56 -22.83 5.78
N GLN A 258 -15.81 -22.78 5.32
CA GLN A 258 -16.16 -22.24 4.00
C GLN A 258 -15.90 -20.73 3.92
N ILE A 259 -16.08 -19.99 5.02
CA ILE A 259 -15.75 -18.56 5.11
C ILE A 259 -14.24 -18.36 4.95
N ASP A 260 -13.45 -19.18 5.64
CA ASP A 260 -11.98 -19.11 5.56
C ASP A 260 -11.50 -19.36 4.12
N SER A 261 -12.06 -20.36 3.48
CA SER A 261 -11.75 -20.70 2.08
C SER A 261 -12.13 -19.59 1.11
N LEU A 262 -13.31 -19.00 1.32
CA LEU A 262 -13.83 -17.88 0.51
C LEU A 262 -12.94 -16.64 0.67
N LEU A 263 -12.63 -16.25 1.90
CA LEU A 263 -11.77 -15.11 2.20
C LEU A 263 -10.35 -15.30 1.64
N ALA A 264 -9.79 -16.51 1.73
CA ALA A 264 -8.49 -16.82 1.13
C ALA A 264 -8.52 -16.66 -0.40
N SER A 265 -9.59 -17.11 -1.06
CA SER A 265 -9.77 -16.93 -2.50
C SER A 265 -9.90 -15.47 -2.89
N LEU A 266 -10.70 -14.69 -2.16
CA LEU A 266 -10.89 -13.25 -2.40
C LEU A 266 -9.59 -12.47 -2.14
N LYS A 267 -8.85 -12.82 -1.09
CA LYS A 267 -7.53 -12.26 -0.82
C LYS A 267 -6.58 -12.48 -1.99
N GLN A 268 -6.52 -13.69 -2.55
CA GLN A 268 -5.68 -13.98 -3.70
C GLN A 268 -6.07 -13.19 -4.96
N GLN A 269 -7.35 -12.83 -5.12
CA GLN A 269 -7.84 -12.04 -6.26
C GLN A 269 -7.62 -10.53 -6.07
N ILE A 270 -7.65 -10.04 -4.84
CA ILE A 270 -7.58 -8.60 -4.49
C ILE A 270 -6.15 -8.17 -4.22
N ASP A 271 -5.33 -9.03 -3.60
CA ASP A 271 -3.96 -8.69 -3.25
C ASP A 271 -3.11 -8.39 -4.48
N VAL A 272 -2.41 -7.28 -4.41
CA VAL A 272 -1.42 -6.86 -5.40
C VAL A 272 -0.11 -6.61 -4.68
N GLN A 273 0.97 -7.22 -5.14
CA GLN A 273 2.29 -6.95 -4.58
C GLN A 273 2.78 -5.57 -5.03
N ALA A 274 3.16 -4.72 -4.08
CA ALA A 274 3.82 -3.45 -4.39
C ALA A 274 5.14 -3.71 -5.12
N GLN A 275 5.44 -2.89 -6.14
CA GLN A 275 6.71 -2.93 -6.84
C GLN A 275 7.25 -1.52 -7.00
N ASP A 276 8.53 -1.36 -6.74
CA ASP A 276 9.24 -0.11 -6.93
C ASP A 276 9.57 0.12 -8.41
N ALA A 277 9.51 1.38 -8.83
CA ALA A 277 10.04 1.80 -10.11
C ALA A 277 11.56 1.52 -10.17
N GLN A 278 12.06 1.09 -11.32
CA GLN A 278 13.47 0.78 -11.55
C GLN A 278 13.97 1.39 -12.84
N VAL A 279 15.28 1.71 -12.88
CA VAL A 279 15.95 2.10 -14.13
C VAL A 279 16.17 0.85 -14.98
N LEU A 280 15.51 0.79 -16.12
CA LEU A 280 15.63 -0.30 -17.08
C LEU A 280 16.79 -0.11 -18.06
N ALA A 281 17.03 1.15 -18.49
CA ALA A 281 18.07 1.45 -19.46
C ALA A 281 18.52 2.92 -19.39
N PHE A 282 19.77 3.15 -19.80
CA PHE A 282 20.32 4.45 -20.17
C PHE A 282 20.56 4.43 -21.69
N ASP A 283 19.61 4.95 -22.47
CA ASP A 283 19.59 4.94 -23.92
C ASP A 283 19.90 6.33 -24.47
N VAL A 284 21.13 6.53 -24.90
CA VAL A 284 21.64 7.82 -25.42
C VAL A 284 21.01 8.27 -26.73
N THR A 285 20.22 7.43 -27.37
CA THR A 285 19.50 7.78 -28.63
C THR A 285 18.19 8.50 -28.37
N ARG A 286 17.72 8.53 -27.14
CA ARG A 286 16.47 9.17 -26.74
C ARG A 286 16.71 10.62 -26.29
N ALA A 287 15.71 11.46 -26.47
CA ALA A 287 15.73 12.85 -26.03
C ALA A 287 15.90 12.97 -24.50
N TYR A 288 15.20 12.11 -23.73
CA TYR A 288 15.47 11.83 -22.33
C TYR A 288 16.01 10.39 -22.24
N PRO A 289 17.26 10.21 -21.80
CA PRO A 289 17.97 8.96 -22.03
C PRO A 289 17.64 7.83 -21.05
N PHE A 290 16.82 8.07 -20.03
CA PHE A 290 16.47 7.04 -19.05
C PHE A 290 15.13 6.40 -19.37
N VAL A 291 15.06 5.10 -19.15
CA VAL A 291 13.85 4.29 -19.25
C VAL A 291 13.59 3.67 -17.90
N PHE A 292 12.40 3.89 -17.36
CA PHE A 292 11.99 3.33 -16.08
C PHE A 292 10.91 2.26 -16.26
N SER A 293 10.83 1.33 -15.30
CA SER A 293 9.58 0.58 -15.10
C SER A 293 8.60 1.45 -14.31
N GLU A 294 7.32 1.25 -14.58
CA GLU A 294 6.28 1.83 -13.73
C GLU A 294 6.32 1.17 -12.35
N GLU A 295 6.03 1.94 -11.32
CA GLU A 295 5.76 1.41 -9.99
C GLU A 295 4.38 0.76 -9.93
N VAL A 296 4.21 -0.19 -9.02
CA VAL A 296 2.92 -0.81 -8.75
C VAL A 296 2.53 -0.57 -7.30
N THR A 297 1.40 0.10 -7.11
CA THR A 297 0.79 0.23 -5.79
C THR A 297 0.24 -1.13 -5.36
N GLY A 298 0.66 -1.61 -4.21
CA GLY A 298 0.21 -2.86 -3.64
C GLY A 298 -1.15 -2.74 -2.94
N LEU A 299 -1.83 -3.85 -2.84
CA LEU A 299 -3.06 -4.03 -2.06
C LEU A 299 -2.90 -5.28 -1.19
N ASN A 300 -3.32 -5.21 0.06
CA ASN A 300 -3.32 -6.35 0.99
C ASN A 300 -4.65 -6.40 1.74
N LEU A 301 -5.44 -7.43 1.50
CA LEU A 301 -6.69 -7.66 2.22
C LEU A 301 -6.39 -8.35 3.56
N ASP A 302 -6.59 -7.63 4.68
CA ASP A 302 -6.57 -8.26 6.00
C ASP A 302 -7.86 -9.04 6.22
N THR A 303 -7.76 -10.35 6.27
CA THR A 303 -8.90 -11.25 6.41
C THR A 303 -9.29 -11.52 7.86
N GLU A 304 -8.46 -11.25 8.85
CA GLU A 304 -8.74 -11.60 10.26
C GLU A 304 -9.89 -10.78 10.88
N PRO A 305 -9.95 -9.45 10.70
CA PRO A 305 -11.10 -8.67 11.15
C PRO A 305 -12.40 -9.07 10.44
N LEU A 306 -12.32 -9.33 9.13
CA LEU A 306 -13.45 -9.76 8.31
C LEU A 306 -14.01 -11.11 8.78
N LYS A 307 -13.13 -12.07 9.03
CA LYS A 307 -13.45 -13.38 9.59
C LYS A 307 -14.19 -13.26 10.92
N THR A 308 -13.66 -12.45 11.84
CA THR A 308 -14.28 -12.20 13.14
C THR A 308 -15.70 -11.63 12.98
N GLN A 309 -15.85 -10.63 12.11
CA GLN A 309 -17.14 -10.01 11.81
C GLN A 309 -18.12 -11.00 11.20
N LEU A 310 -17.71 -11.78 10.20
CA LEU A 310 -18.53 -12.76 9.52
C LEU A 310 -18.98 -13.89 10.47
N TYR A 311 -18.08 -14.39 11.30
CA TYR A 311 -18.43 -15.40 12.31
C TYR A 311 -19.46 -14.86 13.31
N GLN A 312 -19.36 -13.60 13.71
CA GLN A 312 -20.36 -12.97 14.54
C GLN A 312 -21.72 -12.89 13.81
N MET A 313 -21.75 -12.48 12.53
CA MET A 313 -22.99 -12.39 11.75
C MET A 313 -23.64 -13.76 11.58
N VAL A 314 -22.85 -14.81 11.34
CA VAL A 314 -23.35 -16.19 11.29
C VAL A 314 -23.93 -16.60 12.65
N SER A 315 -23.18 -16.38 13.74
CA SER A 315 -23.60 -16.79 15.08
C SER A 315 -24.86 -16.08 15.56
N THR A 316 -25.12 -14.88 15.06
CA THR A 316 -26.33 -14.09 15.40
C THR A 316 -27.43 -14.16 14.33
N MET A 317 -27.21 -14.89 13.25
CA MET A 317 -28.10 -14.93 12.08
C MET A 317 -28.43 -13.51 11.56
N THR A 318 -27.46 -12.62 11.57
CA THR A 318 -27.62 -11.24 11.10
C THR A 318 -27.25 -11.16 9.62
N SER A 319 -28.21 -10.75 8.77
CA SER A 319 -27.96 -10.45 7.35
C SER A 319 -27.40 -9.06 7.16
N GLY A 320 -26.65 -8.86 6.08
CA GLY A 320 -26.08 -7.53 5.77
C GLY A 320 -25.07 -7.56 4.65
N THR A 321 -24.36 -6.42 4.51
CA THR A 321 -23.27 -6.26 3.54
C THR A 321 -21.99 -5.95 4.27
N VAL A 322 -20.89 -6.57 3.85
CA VAL A 322 -19.54 -6.33 4.36
C VAL A 322 -18.67 -5.88 3.19
N GLU A 323 -18.15 -4.67 3.27
CA GLU A 323 -17.22 -4.13 2.28
C GLU A 323 -15.79 -4.62 2.56
N LEU A 324 -15.14 -5.14 1.52
CA LEU A 324 -13.74 -5.56 1.56
C LEU A 324 -12.86 -4.34 1.27
N VAL A 325 -12.11 -3.90 2.26
CA VAL A 325 -11.24 -2.73 2.16
C VAL A 325 -9.79 -3.19 2.33
N PRO A 326 -9.04 -3.42 1.23
CA PRO A 326 -7.63 -3.75 1.33
C PRO A 326 -6.80 -2.55 1.78
N GLU A 327 -5.74 -2.83 2.53
CA GLU A 327 -4.71 -1.85 2.83
C GLU A 327 -3.92 -1.51 1.57
N VAL A 328 -3.67 -0.22 1.35
CA VAL A 328 -2.87 0.27 0.23
C VAL A 328 -1.39 0.29 0.62
N ILE A 329 -0.58 -0.52 -0.04
CA ILE A 329 0.87 -0.58 0.15
C ILE A 329 1.54 0.28 -0.92
N ARG A 330 2.10 1.41 -0.52
CA ARG A 330 2.80 2.30 -1.45
C ARG A 330 4.18 1.76 -1.78
N PRO A 331 4.61 1.85 -3.05
CA PRO A 331 5.99 1.55 -3.42
C PRO A 331 6.95 2.51 -2.70
N GLN A 332 8.17 2.07 -2.42
CA GLN A 332 9.19 2.90 -1.77
C GLN A 332 9.85 3.86 -2.77
N GLN A 333 9.85 3.51 -4.07
CA GLN A 333 10.41 4.32 -5.14
C GLN A 333 9.43 4.43 -6.30
N THR A 334 9.13 5.66 -6.70
CA THR A 334 8.27 6.00 -7.84
C THR A 334 9.08 6.48 -9.03
N VAL A 335 8.51 6.47 -10.24
CA VAL A 335 9.12 7.08 -11.43
C VAL A 335 9.43 8.56 -11.16
N ALA A 336 8.52 9.28 -10.50
CA ALA A 336 8.71 10.69 -10.17
C ALA A 336 9.89 10.96 -9.22
N GLU A 337 10.20 10.00 -8.34
CA GLU A 337 11.40 10.09 -7.49
C GLU A 337 12.66 9.74 -8.29
N LEU A 338 12.61 8.70 -9.13
CA LEU A 338 13.73 8.37 -10.02
C LEU A 338 14.09 9.54 -10.94
N GLU A 339 13.11 10.23 -11.52
CA GLU A 339 13.35 11.41 -12.38
C GLU A 339 14.17 12.49 -11.68
N LYS A 340 14.06 12.65 -10.36
CA LYS A 340 14.90 13.58 -9.59
C LYS A 340 16.35 13.13 -9.49
N HIS A 341 16.61 11.84 -9.46
CA HIS A 341 17.97 11.29 -9.43
C HIS A 341 18.64 11.29 -10.80
N TYR A 342 17.85 11.36 -11.87
CA TYR A 342 18.31 11.33 -13.26
C TYR A 342 17.97 12.61 -14.02
N ALA A 343 17.89 13.74 -13.32
CA ALA A 343 17.57 15.03 -13.89
C ALA A 343 18.68 15.57 -14.79
N LEU A 344 18.32 16.41 -15.78
CA LEU A 344 19.27 17.16 -16.59
C LEU A 344 19.92 18.28 -15.73
N ARG A 345 21.18 18.12 -15.38
CA ARG A 345 21.94 19.12 -14.60
C ARG A 345 22.47 20.27 -15.43
N ALA A 346 22.96 19.96 -16.63
CA ALA A 346 23.52 20.97 -17.52
C ALA A 346 23.47 20.53 -18.99
N THR A 347 23.38 21.52 -19.85
CA THR A 347 23.61 21.40 -21.29
C THR A 347 24.63 22.46 -21.72
N ALA A 348 25.63 22.06 -22.48
CA ALA A 348 26.51 22.98 -23.19
C ALA A 348 26.52 22.71 -24.70
N THR A 349 26.67 23.76 -25.47
CA THR A 349 26.71 23.70 -26.93
C THR A 349 27.80 24.61 -27.45
N THR A 350 28.50 24.19 -28.50
CA THR A 350 29.42 25.06 -29.24
C THR A 350 29.10 25.02 -30.76
N PRO A 351 29.13 26.17 -31.46
CA PRO A 351 28.86 26.19 -32.88
C PRO A 351 30.01 25.56 -33.67
N ILE A 352 29.70 24.72 -34.66
CA ILE A 352 30.69 24.25 -35.62
C ILE A 352 30.79 25.27 -36.75
N ASP A 353 32.04 25.69 -37.05
CA ASP A 353 32.27 26.67 -38.13
C ASP A 353 31.71 26.18 -39.47
N LYS A 354 31.12 27.08 -40.26
CA LYS A 354 30.54 26.77 -41.58
C LYS A 354 31.57 26.25 -42.57
N HIS A 355 32.84 26.54 -42.39
CA HIS A 355 33.95 26.07 -43.20
C HIS A 355 34.62 24.82 -42.66
N SER A 356 34.10 24.24 -41.56
CA SER A 356 34.58 22.99 -41.02
C SER A 356 34.43 21.85 -42.03
N THR A 357 35.51 21.11 -42.25
CA THR A 357 35.51 19.99 -43.19
C THR A 357 34.70 18.81 -42.63
N ASP A 358 34.25 17.94 -43.53
CA ASP A 358 33.52 16.72 -43.12
C ASP A 358 34.39 15.82 -42.21
N ASP A 359 35.68 15.71 -42.49
CA ASP A 359 36.63 14.94 -41.70
C ASP A 359 36.75 15.50 -40.28
N ARG A 360 36.86 16.83 -40.14
CA ARG A 360 36.86 17.48 -38.82
C ARG A 360 35.54 17.24 -38.10
N ASN A 361 34.42 17.35 -38.79
CA ASN A 361 33.10 17.09 -38.21
C ASN A 361 32.93 15.63 -37.81
N ASN A 362 33.48 14.69 -38.57
CA ASN A 362 33.51 13.27 -38.25
C ASN A 362 34.38 12.97 -37.02
N ASN A 363 35.52 13.65 -36.87
CA ASN A 363 36.37 13.56 -35.68
C ASN A 363 35.61 14.02 -34.42
N ILE A 364 34.87 15.13 -34.50
CA ILE A 364 34.04 15.58 -33.35
C ILE A 364 32.96 14.54 -33.04
N ARG A 365 32.24 14.03 -34.07
CA ARG A 365 31.26 12.94 -33.85
C ARG A 365 31.90 11.72 -33.25
N ARG A 366 33.10 11.36 -33.68
CA ARG A 366 33.83 10.20 -33.14
C ARG A 366 34.18 10.40 -31.67
N CYS A 367 34.66 11.57 -31.26
CA CYS A 367 34.83 11.89 -29.85
C CYS A 367 33.55 11.69 -29.04
N PHE A 368 32.43 12.20 -29.55
CA PHE A 368 31.16 12.12 -28.88
C PHE A 368 30.56 10.71 -28.83
N GLN A 369 30.75 9.90 -29.89
CA GLN A 369 30.39 8.48 -29.86
C GLN A 369 31.10 7.71 -28.73
N LEU A 370 32.37 8.08 -28.43
CA LEU A 370 33.17 7.44 -27.39
C LEU A 370 32.82 7.98 -25.98
N ILE A 371 32.34 9.22 -25.90
CA ILE A 371 31.97 9.88 -24.62
C ILE A 371 30.53 9.59 -24.24
N SER A 372 29.61 9.57 -25.21
CA SER A 372 28.20 9.38 -24.96
C SER A 372 27.95 8.01 -24.33
N GLY A 373 27.14 7.95 -23.29
CA GLY A 373 26.94 6.74 -22.49
C GLY A 373 27.91 6.57 -21.32
N THR A 374 28.88 7.50 -21.14
CA THR A 374 29.77 7.44 -19.97
C THR A 374 29.01 7.69 -18.69
N VAL A 375 29.28 6.85 -17.69
CA VAL A 375 28.80 6.99 -16.31
C VAL A 375 29.99 7.22 -15.39
N VAL A 376 29.98 8.30 -14.62
CA VAL A 376 31.03 8.63 -13.65
C VAL A 376 30.50 8.46 -12.25
N GLN A 377 30.96 7.44 -11.55
CA GLN A 377 30.54 7.12 -10.19
C GLN A 377 30.96 8.22 -9.20
N PRO A 378 30.29 8.34 -8.03
CA PRO A 378 30.68 9.26 -6.96
C PRO A 378 32.17 9.17 -6.63
N GLY A 379 32.84 10.33 -6.51
CA GLY A 379 34.25 10.42 -6.20
C GLY A 379 35.21 9.99 -7.32
N LYS A 380 34.69 9.47 -8.47
CA LYS A 380 35.53 9.11 -9.62
C LYS A 380 35.68 10.27 -10.59
N SER A 381 36.72 10.17 -11.44
CA SER A 381 37.02 11.20 -12.43
C SER A 381 36.75 10.71 -13.85
N PHE A 382 36.26 11.62 -14.67
CA PHE A 382 36.27 11.53 -16.11
C PHE A 382 37.58 12.09 -16.65
N SER A 383 38.21 11.44 -17.62
CA SER A 383 39.36 11.91 -18.38
C SER A 383 39.00 11.85 -19.86
N PHE A 384 39.08 12.98 -20.55
CA PHE A 384 38.77 13.04 -21.96
C PHE A 384 39.70 12.14 -22.76
N ASN A 385 41.03 12.25 -22.52
CA ASN A 385 42.01 11.46 -23.26
C ASN A 385 41.86 9.95 -23.00
N LYS A 386 41.58 9.55 -21.75
CA LYS A 386 41.35 8.13 -21.43
C LYS A 386 40.10 7.60 -22.08
N THR A 387 39.04 8.39 -22.13
CA THR A 387 37.73 7.98 -22.69
C THR A 387 37.77 7.91 -24.22
N VAL A 388 38.34 8.92 -24.86
CA VAL A 388 38.44 9.00 -26.30
C VAL A 388 39.54 8.14 -26.90
N GLY A 389 40.66 7.99 -26.16
CA GLY A 389 41.80 7.21 -26.59
C GLY A 389 42.66 7.89 -27.68
N PRO A 390 43.62 7.16 -28.26
CA PRO A 390 44.50 7.68 -29.32
C PRO A 390 43.69 8.08 -30.56
N ARG A 391 44.00 9.28 -31.07
CA ARG A 391 43.40 9.81 -32.32
C ARG A 391 44.21 9.28 -33.49
N THR A 392 43.83 8.09 -33.98
CA THR A 392 44.48 7.44 -35.14
C THR A 392 43.40 7.04 -36.16
N MET A 393 43.84 6.79 -37.39
CA MET A 393 42.92 6.36 -38.46
C MET A 393 42.26 5.02 -38.12
N GLU A 394 42.99 4.12 -37.45
CA GLU A 394 42.49 2.83 -37.01
C GLU A 394 41.36 2.98 -35.96
N ASN A 395 41.39 4.06 -35.17
CA ASN A 395 40.36 4.42 -34.22
C ASN A 395 39.23 5.26 -34.82
N GLY A 396 39.24 5.47 -36.14
CA GLY A 396 38.19 6.15 -36.88
C GLY A 396 38.33 7.68 -36.88
N PHE A 397 39.54 8.21 -36.70
CA PHE A 397 39.84 9.62 -36.85
C PHE A 397 40.49 9.90 -38.22
N TYR A 398 40.25 11.06 -38.75
CA TYR A 398 40.70 11.50 -40.07
C TYR A 398 41.67 12.68 -39.95
N PRO A 399 42.53 12.90 -40.95
CA PRO A 399 43.34 14.12 -41.04
C PRO A 399 42.42 15.35 -41.13
N ALA A 400 42.70 16.33 -40.28
CA ALA A 400 41.98 17.61 -40.29
C ALA A 400 42.89 18.67 -39.63
N ILE A 401 42.56 19.94 -39.82
CA ILE A 401 43.34 21.03 -39.25
C ILE A 401 43.28 20.97 -37.73
N GLU A 402 44.47 20.91 -37.11
CA GLU A 402 44.72 21.02 -35.68
C GLU A 402 45.43 22.32 -35.37
N TYR A 403 45.29 22.83 -34.14
CA TYR A 403 46.02 23.98 -33.64
C TYR A 403 47.15 23.49 -32.74
N ILE A 404 48.41 23.51 -33.26
CA ILE A 404 49.57 23.00 -32.56
C ILE A 404 50.68 24.09 -32.62
N ASN A 405 51.27 24.42 -31.46
CA ASN A 405 52.36 25.41 -31.33
C ASN A 405 52.04 26.74 -32.02
N ASP A 406 50.82 27.24 -31.85
CA ASP A 406 50.32 28.48 -32.43
C ASP A 406 50.16 28.49 -33.97
N GLU A 407 50.20 27.32 -34.59
CA GLU A 407 50.00 27.14 -36.03
C GLU A 407 48.85 26.18 -36.33
N HIS A 408 48.20 26.43 -37.48
CA HIS A 408 47.23 25.51 -38.07
C HIS A 408 47.98 24.46 -38.88
N VAL A 409 48.05 23.23 -38.36
CA VAL A 409 48.72 22.12 -39.04
C VAL A 409 47.70 21.01 -39.34
N GLU A 410 47.93 20.27 -40.39
CA GLU A 410 47.14 19.07 -40.65
C GLU A 410 47.61 17.95 -39.71
N GLY A 411 46.68 17.41 -38.96
CA GLY A 411 46.96 16.32 -38.00
C GLY A 411 45.75 15.39 -37.87
N ILE A 412 45.96 14.16 -37.40
CA ILE A 412 44.86 13.21 -37.19
C ILE A 412 44.10 13.55 -35.91
N GLY A 413 42.78 13.83 -36.02
CA GLY A 413 41.96 14.13 -34.87
C GLY A 413 41.60 15.60 -34.65
N GLY A 414 41.88 16.45 -35.68
CA GLY A 414 41.45 17.86 -35.67
C GLY A 414 39.96 17.97 -35.36
N GLY A 415 39.60 18.82 -34.39
CA GLY A 415 38.26 18.96 -33.81
C GLY A 415 38.08 18.41 -32.39
N ALA A 416 39.01 17.58 -31.89
CA ALA A 416 38.92 17.01 -30.52
C ALA A 416 38.90 18.08 -29.43
N CYS A 417 39.62 19.20 -29.60
CA CYS A 417 39.59 20.33 -28.66
C CYS A 417 38.23 21.03 -28.59
N GLN A 418 37.46 21.05 -29.69
CA GLN A 418 36.10 21.56 -29.63
C GLN A 418 35.16 20.61 -28.85
N ALA A 419 35.33 19.30 -29.03
CA ALA A 419 34.58 18.31 -28.26
C ALA A 419 34.91 18.43 -26.75
N SER A 420 36.20 18.55 -26.39
CA SER A 420 36.60 18.72 -24.96
C SER A 420 36.12 20.05 -24.38
N THR A 421 36.10 21.11 -25.14
CA THR A 421 35.57 22.43 -24.75
C THR A 421 34.08 22.33 -24.37
N THR A 422 33.27 21.64 -25.20
CA THR A 422 31.85 21.48 -24.94
C THR A 422 31.63 20.63 -23.65
N VAL A 423 32.44 19.58 -23.46
CA VAL A 423 32.42 18.76 -22.23
C VAL A 423 32.81 19.59 -21.00
N TYR A 424 33.85 20.43 -21.09
CA TYR A 424 34.28 21.32 -20.03
C TYR A 424 33.17 22.27 -19.59
N GLN A 425 32.55 22.97 -20.54
CA GLN A 425 31.46 23.89 -20.25
C GLN A 425 30.28 23.18 -19.59
N ALA A 426 29.91 21.99 -20.07
CA ALA A 426 28.86 21.19 -19.48
C ALA A 426 29.22 20.77 -18.03
N ALA A 427 30.46 20.34 -17.80
CA ALA A 427 30.93 19.90 -16.48
C ALA A 427 30.91 21.06 -15.45
N VAL A 428 31.36 22.26 -15.83
CA VAL A 428 31.29 23.44 -14.95
C VAL A 428 29.84 23.79 -14.62
N CYS A 429 28.98 23.82 -15.65
CA CYS A 429 27.55 24.13 -15.47
C CYS A 429 26.76 23.02 -14.76
N ALA A 430 27.27 21.78 -14.71
CA ALA A 430 26.73 20.70 -13.89
C ALA A 430 27.19 20.77 -12.40
N GLY A 431 28.07 21.71 -12.04
CA GLY A 431 28.61 21.85 -10.70
C GLY A 431 29.72 20.88 -10.37
N LEU A 432 30.38 20.26 -11.37
CA LEU A 432 31.40 19.26 -11.17
C LEU A 432 32.79 19.90 -10.92
N GLU A 433 33.63 19.22 -10.17
CA GLU A 433 34.99 19.68 -9.84
C GLU A 433 35.92 19.49 -11.04
N ILE A 434 36.45 20.60 -11.62
CA ILE A 434 37.42 20.54 -12.71
C ILE A 434 38.82 20.36 -12.11
N THR A 435 39.41 19.18 -12.29
CA THR A 435 40.73 18.85 -11.70
C THR A 435 41.88 19.05 -12.67
N SER A 436 41.63 19.07 -13.97
CA SER A 436 42.66 19.40 -15.00
C SER A 436 41.97 20.04 -16.20
N ARG A 437 42.47 21.20 -16.58
CA ARG A 437 42.06 21.91 -17.79
C ARG A 437 43.18 22.85 -18.22
N ARG A 438 43.38 23.03 -19.49
CA ARG A 438 44.29 23.99 -20.08
C ARG A 438 43.60 24.78 -21.20
N PRO A 439 43.79 26.12 -21.24
CA PRO A 439 43.30 26.93 -22.36
C PRO A 439 44.14 26.68 -23.63
N HIS A 440 43.62 27.10 -24.77
CA HIS A 440 44.48 27.32 -25.96
C HIS A 440 45.38 28.53 -25.72
N SER A 441 46.49 28.61 -26.46
CA SER A 441 47.38 29.77 -26.41
C SER A 441 46.80 30.98 -27.15
N ASP A 442 45.75 30.77 -27.97
CA ASP A 442 45.04 31.81 -28.75
C ASP A 442 43.51 31.58 -28.72
N SER A 443 42.76 32.54 -29.22
CA SER A 443 41.32 32.41 -29.35
C SER A 443 40.91 31.25 -30.27
N VAL A 444 39.81 30.64 -29.96
CA VAL A 444 39.13 29.67 -30.82
C VAL A 444 37.78 30.23 -31.29
N SER A 445 37.32 29.87 -32.49
CA SER A 445 36.09 30.43 -33.06
C SER A 445 34.82 29.92 -32.42
N TYR A 446 34.90 28.86 -31.61
CA TYR A 446 33.73 28.15 -31.05
C TYR A 446 33.51 28.41 -29.55
N ALA A 447 34.42 29.16 -28.87
CA ALA A 447 34.29 29.51 -27.47
C ALA A 447 34.91 30.86 -27.15
N ASP A 448 34.34 31.58 -26.19
CA ASP A 448 34.95 32.80 -25.65
C ASP A 448 36.21 32.48 -24.87
N TYR A 449 37.06 33.48 -24.69
CA TYR A 449 38.26 33.39 -23.81
C TYR A 449 37.86 32.88 -22.41
N GLY A 450 38.64 31.94 -21.87
CA GLY A 450 38.41 31.33 -20.57
C GLY A 450 37.34 30.22 -20.54
N LYS A 451 36.65 30.00 -21.64
CA LYS A 451 35.59 28.96 -21.76
C LYS A 451 36.04 27.74 -22.60
N ASP A 452 37.25 27.68 -23.03
CA ASP A 452 37.81 26.61 -23.87
C ASP A 452 38.61 25.58 -23.05
N ALA A 453 38.83 24.40 -23.62
CA ALA A 453 39.66 23.34 -23.02
C ALA A 453 40.42 22.58 -24.11
N THR A 454 41.74 22.69 -24.11
CA THR A 454 42.66 21.98 -24.98
C THR A 454 42.89 20.55 -24.54
N VAL A 455 42.99 19.63 -25.50
CA VAL A 455 43.41 18.24 -25.27
C VAL A 455 44.48 17.84 -26.29
N TYR A 456 45.51 17.11 -25.83
CA TYR A 456 46.61 16.64 -26.64
C TYR A 456 47.16 15.32 -26.15
N MET A 457 47.51 14.39 -27.02
CA MET A 457 48.02 13.05 -26.63
C MET A 457 49.46 12.80 -27.08
N GLY A 458 50.09 13.72 -27.82
CA GLY A 458 51.50 13.62 -28.17
C GLY A 458 52.39 14.17 -27.07
N GLY A 459 53.65 13.76 -27.01
CA GLY A 459 54.67 14.32 -26.12
C GLY A 459 54.19 14.56 -24.67
N LYS A 460 54.15 15.85 -24.28
CA LYS A 460 53.53 16.24 -22.99
C LYS A 460 52.01 16.29 -23.17
N GLN A 461 51.34 15.30 -22.62
CA GLN A 461 49.88 15.19 -22.71
C GLN A 461 49.18 16.38 -22.01
N ILE A 462 48.08 16.83 -22.63
CA ILE A 462 47.14 17.80 -22.08
C ILE A 462 45.81 17.14 -22.05
N ASP A 463 45.14 17.11 -20.87
CA ASP A 463 43.86 16.44 -20.67
C ASP A 463 42.86 17.34 -19.99
N LEU A 464 41.60 17.13 -20.33
CA LEU A 464 40.47 17.63 -19.58
C LEU A 464 40.04 16.53 -18.59
N VAL A 465 40.12 16.84 -17.31
CA VAL A 465 39.70 15.93 -16.23
C VAL A 465 38.75 16.66 -15.30
N PHE A 466 37.63 16.07 -15.01
CA PHE A 466 36.74 16.52 -13.93
C PHE A 466 36.39 15.35 -13.03
N ARG A 467 36.05 15.64 -11.79
CA ARG A 467 35.63 14.68 -10.79
C ARG A 467 34.14 14.81 -10.51
N ASN A 468 33.46 13.68 -10.37
CA ASN A 468 32.13 13.66 -9.79
C ASN A 468 32.26 13.85 -8.27
N ASN A 469 32.00 15.06 -7.82
CA ASN A 469 32.01 15.49 -6.41
C ASN A 469 30.63 15.42 -5.76
N THR A 470 29.68 14.70 -6.41
CA THR A 470 28.34 14.44 -5.88
C THR A 470 28.26 13.04 -5.27
N ASP A 471 27.21 12.79 -4.50
CA ASP A 471 26.98 11.50 -3.84
C ASP A 471 26.33 10.46 -4.77
N GLU A 472 25.93 10.86 -5.99
CA GLU A 472 25.29 10.01 -6.97
C GLU A 472 26.05 9.95 -8.29
N PRO A 473 25.83 8.90 -9.12
CA PRO A 473 26.42 8.82 -10.44
C PRO A 473 25.97 9.98 -11.32
N ILE A 474 26.87 10.44 -12.21
CA ILE A 474 26.51 11.33 -13.32
C ILE A 474 26.63 10.58 -14.64
N TYR A 475 25.81 11.00 -15.60
CA TYR A 475 25.65 10.37 -16.91
C TYR A 475 25.87 11.42 -17.99
N ILE A 476 26.59 11.05 -19.05
CA ILE A 476 26.97 11.98 -20.10
C ILE A 476 26.38 11.52 -21.43
N THR A 477 25.66 12.42 -22.10
CA THR A 477 25.33 12.27 -23.51
C THR A 477 26.00 13.34 -24.32
N ALA A 478 26.47 12.99 -25.50
CA ALA A 478 27.17 13.90 -26.40
C ALA A 478 26.80 13.61 -27.84
N GLU A 479 26.49 14.65 -28.59
CA GLU A 479 26.06 14.55 -29.98
C GLU A 479 26.47 15.77 -30.83
N VAL A 480 26.57 15.58 -32.15
CA VAL A 480 26.59 16.66 -33.14
C VAL A 480 25.24 16.71 -33.79
N LEU A 481 24.61 17.84 -33.73
CA LEU A 481 23.26 18.08 -34.29
C LEU A 481 23.24 19.31 -35.19
N THR A 482 22.19 19.46 -35.97
CA THR A 482 21.92 20.68 -36.72
C THR A 482 21.49 21.78 -35.75
N ASP A 483 22.05 22.98 -35.89
CA ASP A 483 21.69 24.14 -35.09
C ASP A 483 20.19 24.46 -35.24
N PRO A 484 19.37 24.41 -34.19
CA PRO A 484 17.95 24.70 -34.28
C PRO A 484 17.62 26.11 -34.82
N SER A 485 18.57 27.06 -34.65
CA SER A 485 18.42 28.44 -35.13
C SER A 485 18.87 28.61 -36.60
N ASN A 486 19.65 27.66 -37.11
CA ASN A 486 20.19 27.72 -38.46
C ASN A 486 20.45 26.31 -39.03
N ASN A 487 19.53 25.82 -39.85
CA ASN A 487 19.57 24.47 -40.42
C ASN A 487 20.79 24.19 -41.36
N LYS A 488 21.57 25.19 -41.69
CA LYS A 488 22.82 25.06 -42.46
C LYS A 488 24.07 24.96 -41.58
N ARG A 489 23.89 25.02 -40.27
CA ARG A 489 24.97 24.93 -39.28
C ARG A 489 24.88 23.64 -38.47
N LEU A 490 26.04 23.12 -38.16
CA LEU A 490 26.16 22.09 -37.14
C LEU A 490 26.57 22.73 -35.79
N MET A 491 26.21 22.09 -34.72
CA MET A 491 26.64 22.41 -33.36
C MET A 491 26.92 21.14 -32.59
N THR A 492 27.79 21.28 -31.63
CA THR A 492 28.00 20.24 -30.59
C THR A 492 27.00 20.42 -29.46
N LYS A 493 26.63 19.32 -28.83
CA LYS A 493 25.81 19.35 -27.63
C LYS A 493 26.28 18.26 -26.68
N VAL A 494 26.50 18.64 -25.43
CA VAL A 494 26.79 17.73 -24.32
C VAL A 494 25.78 17.98 -23.20
N CYS A 495 25.13 16.91 -22.75
CA CYS A 495 24.25 16.96 -21.60
C CYS A 495 24.85 16.12 -20.46
N ILE A 496 24.74 16.61 -19.23
CA ILE A 496 25.12 15.91 -18.01
C ILE A 496 23.86 15.75 -17.15
N TYR A 497 23.58 14.51 -16.81
CA TYR A 497 22.45 14.12 -15.96
C TYR A 497 22.97 13.59 -14.62
N GLY A 498 22.12 13.60 -13.62
CA GLY A 498 22.38 13.11 -12.26
C GLY A 498 21.32 13.64 -11.30
N ALA A 499 21.60 13.60 -10.00
CA ALA A 499 20.69 14.14 -9.00
C ALA A 499 20.28 15.59 -9.33
N ASP A 500 18.98 15.86 -9.19
CA ASP A 500 18.42 17.19 -9.45
C ASP A 500 19.13 18.26 -8.63
N LEU A 501 19.41 19.38 -9.27
CA LEU A 501 20.00 20.56 -8.60
C LEU A 501 18.97 21.37 -7.83
N GLY A 502 17.68 21.01 -7.92
CA GLY A 502 16.58 21.79 -7.36
C GLY A 502 16.59 23.23 -7.89
N ASN A 503 16.59 24.18 -6.99
CA ASN A 503 16.61 25.61 -7.34
C ASN A 503 18.03 26.16 -7.63
N THR A 504 19.05 25.27 -7.69
CA THR A 504 20.45 25.69 -7.94
C THR A 504 20.79 25.59 -9.42
N ARG A 505 21.47 26.59 -9.93
CA ARG A 505 21.98 26.65 -11.31
C ARG A 505 23.43 27.14 -11.28
N TYR A 506 24.25 26.56 -12.13
CA TYR A 506 25.63 27.00 -12.34
C TYR A 506 25.79 27.60 -13.73
N THR A 507 26.63 28.66 -13.84
CA THR A 507 27.07 29.23 -15.11
C THR A 507 28.58 29.41 -15.11
N LEU A 508 29.15 29.40 -16.32
CA LEU A 508 30.56 29.71 -16.55
C LEU A 508 30.67 31.15 -17.08
N GLU A 509 31.22 32.02 -16.24
CA GLU A 509 31.42 33.43 -16.55
C GLU A 509 32.92 33.75 -16.65
N THR A 510 33.28 34.74 -17.46
CA THR A 510 34.66 35.12 -17.67
C THR A 510 34.82 36.65 -17.60
N GLU A 511 35.98 37.10 -17.12
CA GLU A 511 36.32 38.49 -16.93
C GLU A 511 37.73 38.76 -17.51
N THR A 512 37.87 39.62 -18.51
CA THR A 512 39.16 40.05 -19.01
C THR A 512 39.74 41.04 -17.98
N VAL A 513 40.86 40.65 -17.37
CA VAL A 513 41.51 41.44 -16.30
C VAL A 513 42.69 42.27 -16.83
N GLU A 514 43.25 41.90 -18.01
CA GLU A 514 44.36 42.60 -18.62
C GLU A 514 44.32 42.42 -20.14
N THR A 515 44.61 43.46 -20.90
CA THR A 515 44.90 43.39 -22.32
C THR A 515 46.39 43.43 -22.55
N LEU A 516 46.93 42.50 -23.35
CA LEU A 516 48.34 42.39 -23.71
C LEU A 516 48.53 42.91 -25.14
N PRO A 517 49.00 44.16 -25.31
CA PRO A 517 49.15 44.74 -26.63
C PRO A 517 50.13 43.96 -27.52
N SER A 518 49.81 43.84 -28.79
CA SER A 518 50.75 43.29 -29.78
C SER A 518 51.77 44.35 -30.22
N ILE A 519 52.87 44.44 -29.50
CA ILE A 519 54.01 45.34 -29.81
C ILE A 519 55.11 44.61 -30.57
N MET A 520 54.82 43.43 -31.11
CA MET A 520 55.80 42.59 -31.78
C MET A 520 56.12 43.13 -33.19
N ASN A 521 57.38 42.93 -33.63
CA ASN A 521 57.71 43.18 -35.02
C ASN A 521 56.92 42.26 -35.95
N PRO A 522 56.49 42.73 -37.13
CA PRO A 522 55.78 41.90 -38.08
C PRO A 522 56.63 40.70 -38.53
N VAL A 523 55.97 39.59 -38.77
CA VAL A 523 56.57 38.36 -39.30
C VAL A 523 56.19 38.27 -40.81
N TYR A 524 57.20 38.13 -41.65
CA TYR A 524 57.00 37.97 -43.09
C TYR A 524 56.71 36.51 -43.42
N VAL A 525 55.65 36.25 -44.19
CA VAL A 525 55.19 34.92 -44.57
C VAL A 525 55.23 34.71 -46.09
N LYS A 526 55.51 33.48 -46.52
CA LYS A 526 55.64 33.11 -47.94
C LYS A 526 54.30 32.93 -48.66
N ASP A 527 53.24 32.66 -47.88
CA ASP A 527 51.91 32.38 -48.40
C ASP A 527 50.97 33.57 -48.11
N LYS A 528 50.35 34.13 -49.15
CA LYS A 528 49.43 35.26 -49.00
C LYS A 528 48.24 34.94 -48.12
N GLU A 529 47.80 33.69 -48.11
CA GLU A 529 46.70 33.19 -47.28
C GLU A 529 47.07 33.20 -45.79
N SER A 530 48.37 33.31 -45.47
CA SER A 530 48.88 33.40 -44.10
C SER A 530 48.96 34.85 -43.58
N GLU A 531 48.62 35.87 -44.40
CA GLU A 531 48.56 37.27 -43.91
C GLU A 531 47.54 37.40 -42.77
N ALA A 532 47.93 38.12 -41.72
CA ALA A 532 47.08 38.40 -40.58
C ALA A 532 47.46 39.74 -39.94
N LYS A 533 46.47 40.47 -39.50
CA LYS A 533 46.71 41.68 -38.68
C LYS A 533 47.24 41.30 -37.30
N ALA A 534 48.02 42.19 -36.74
CA ALA A 534 48.41 42.08 -35.33
C ALA A 534 47.16 41.93 -34.45
N LYS A 535 47.25 41.06 -33.44
CA LYS A 535 46.17 40.81 -32.53
C LYS A 535 46.65 40.92 -31.10
N ASP A 536 45.98 41.73 -30.28
CA ASP A 536 46.27 41.82 -28.86
C ASP A 536 45.94 40.52 -28.16
N GLY A 537 46.72 40.16 -27.16
CA GLY A 537 46.43 39.10 -26.21
C GLY A 537 45.62 39.59 -25.02
N CYS A 538 45.26 38.70 -24.16
CA CYS A 538 44.56 39.07 -22.92
C CYS A 538 44.80 38.05 -21.79
N VAL A 539 44.61 38.55 -20.57
CA VAL A 539 44.52 37.69 -19.36
C VAL A 539 43.07 37.67 -18.93
N VAL A 540 42.56 36.47 -18.74
CA VAL A 540 41.14 36.26 -18.43
C VAL A 540 41.00 35.39 -17.19
N ASN A 541 40.17 35.81 -16.27
CA ASN A 541 39.71 34.99 -15.15
C ASN A 541 38.40 34.31 -15.51
N SER A 542 38.27 33.03 -15.21
CA SER A 542 37.02 32.29 -15.32
C SER A 542 36.46 31.90 -13.95
N TYR A 543 35.15 31.95 -13.85
CA TYR A 543 34.43 31.73 -12.61
C TYR A 543 33.23 30.80 -12.85
N ARG A 544 32.97 29.93 -11.86
CA ARG A 544 31.66 29.27 -11.73
C ARG A 544 30.76 30.13 -10.86
N MET A 545 29.67 30.60 -11.43
CA MET A 545 28.67 31.34 -10.68
C MET A 545 27.59 30.35 -10.23
N THR A 546 27.24 30.43 -8.95
CA THR A 546 26.15 29.62 -8.37
C THR A 546 24.95 30.53 -8.11
N TYR A 547 23.82 30.17 -8.63
CA TYR A 547 22.54 30.84 -8.38
C TYR A 547 21.62 29.89 -7.61
N THR A 548 21.02 30.36 -6.55
CA THR A 548 19.98 29.65 -5.80
C THR A 548 18.73 30.53 -5.78
N ASP A 549 17.60 29.96 -6.18
CA ASP A 549 16.33 30.70 -6.36
C ASP A 549 16.48 31.93 -7.30
N GLY A 550 17.36 31.83 -8.29
CA GLY A 550 17.67 32.91 -9.23
C GLY A 550 18.60 34.00 -8.70
N VAL A 551 19.00 33.93 -7.45
CA VAL A 551 19.94 34.88 -6.81
C VAL A 551 21.35 34.33 -6.83
N LEU A 552 22.32 35.17 -7.22
CA LEU A 552 23.74 34.81 -7.15
C LEU A 552 24.18 34.62 -5.69
N THR A 553 24.56 33.40 -5.35
CA THR A 553 24.95 33.01 -3.99
C THR A 553 26.46 32.75 -3.85
N ASN A 554 27.15 32.40 -4.94
CA ASN A 554 28.58 32.16 -4.92
C ASN A 554 29.24 32.50 -6.27
N ARG A 555 30.45 33.00 -6.22
CA ARG A 555 31.36 33.23 -7.34
C ARG A 555 32.68 32.52 -7.07
N GLU A 556 32.83 31.32 -7.60
CA GLU A 556 34.04 30.50 -7.43
C GLU A 556 35.04 30.79 -8.55
N PHE A 557 36.23 31.18 -8.18
CA PHE A 557 37.33 31.33 -9.13
C PHE A 557 37.80 29.95 -9.60
N LEU A 558 37.86 29.74 -10.92
CA LEU A 558 38.31 28.50 -11.53
C LEU A 558 39.73 28.60 -12.06
N PHE A 559 39.98 29.50 -13.00
CA PHE A 559 41.27 29.61 -13.70
C PHE A 559 41.60 31.04 -14.04
N LYS A 560 42.95 31.32 -14.14
CA LYS A 560 43.49 32.51 -14.76
C LYS A 560 44.25 32.09 -16.02
N ASP A 561 43.77 32.51 -17.19
CA ASP A 561 44.25 32.12 -18.49
C ASP A 561 44.94 33.28 -19.19
N THR A 562 46.01 33.00 -19.91
CA THR A 562 46.74 33.99 -20.71
C THR A 562 46.68 33.56 -22.17
N TYR A 563 46.15 34.42 -22.98
CA TYR A 563 46.15 34.29 -24.43
C TYR A 563 47.16 35.27 -25.00
N ASN A 564 48.15 34.74 -25.72
CA ASN A 564 49.32 35.54 -26.15
C ASN A 564 48.96 36.51 -27.29
N PRO A 565 49.54 37.71 -27.30
CA PRO A 565 49.45 38.59 -28.45
C PRO A 565 50.12 37.98 -29.67
N LYS A 566 49.62 38.33 -30.86
CA LYS A 566 50.14 37.85 -32.16
C LYS A 566 50.74 39.01 -32.96
N PRO A 567 51.94 38.84 -33.57
CA PRO A 567 52.48 39.81 -34.46
C PRO A 567 51.63 39.91 -35.76
N GLU A 568 51.73 41.04 -36.42
CA GLU A 568 51.25 41.17 -37.80
C GLU A 568 52.01 40.20 -38.72
N LYS A 569 51.28 39.49 -39.61
CA LYS A 569 51.88 38.64 -40.64
C LYS A 569 51.70 39.30 -41.99
N ILE A 570 52.83 39.65 -42.63
CA ILE A 570 52.85 40.36 -43.93
C ILE A 570 53.34 39.38 -45.01
N TYR A 571 52.60 39.27 -46.09
CA TYR A 571 53.02 38.45 -47.20
C TYR A 571 54.26 39.08 -47.88
N ASP A 572 55.33 38.30 -48.04
CA ASP A 572 56.55 38.69 -48.79
C ASP A 572 56.76 37.67 -49.93
N PRO A 573 56.50 38.06 -51.17
CA PRO A 573 56.68 37.18 -52.34
C PRO A 573 58.13 36.72 -52.53
N SER A 574 59.11 37.40 -51.98
CA SER A 574 60.51 36.98 -52.03
C SER A 574 60.86 35.73 -51.24
N LEU A 575 60.01 35.34 -50.30
CA LEU A 575 60.13 34.12 -49.47
C LEU A 575 59.48 32.88 -50.15
N ALA A 576 58.80 33.06 -51.26
CA ALA A 576 58.06 31.99 -51.96
C ALA A 576 58.95 31.27 -53.04
N THR A 577 60.24 31.44 -53.06
CA THR A 577 61.18 30.81 -53.97
C THR A 577 61.72 29.48 -53.45
#